data_1ddda823ab593f95dfd9c02d51a1292f
#
_entry.id   1ddda823ab593f95dfd9c02d51a1292f
#
_cell.length_a   1.000
_cell.length_b   1.000
_cell.length_c   1.000
_cell.angle_alpha   90.00
_cell.angle_beta   90.00
_cell.angle_gamma   90.00
#
_symmetry.space_group_name_H-M   'P 1'
#
loop_
_entity.id
_entity.type
_entity.pdbx_description
1 polymer ?
#
loop_
_entity_poly.entity_id
_entity_poly.type
_entity_poly.pdbx_seq_one_letter_code
_entity_poly.pdbx_strand_id
1 'polypeptide(L)'
;MAFTLSVAAVTVALMISSIIVKPYVNIRRVKIGLYCAVAVAGAAVLLATGSVSVSEAVQGFTADTAVNPLKILALFLSMTLVSVYLGDAGFFTLAAEKVFARSKGGAFKTFIALYFAVSVLTVFTSNDIIVLTFTPPVCIFAKKARVSPLPFLIGEFVAANTWSMALLIGNPTNVYLAGSAGISFFEYMKVMLLPAAAAGLSGLAALIILFRKQLFLSPGGKTAPRENTMLTGDETASDGKFAAGDEERKTRISKVPLAASLVTLAACIIILSVSSFIGAEMWLVCVISAAALTVFLLFYGLFAEKTAARVLHGLKKAPYELIPFVLSMFVIVLALKKTGVTDALSGALVKGAKSDGFLFGTLAALCSNLLNNIPMSVLFEKIIGGKSVYATFGAVIGSNIGAFITPVGALAGIMWTKMLNGEGVKLSFGKFALYGTFCAIFALAAACLALFFAI
;
A
#
# COMPACT_ATOMS: atom_id res chain seq x y z
N MET A 1 -30.96 -13.66 -4.39
CA MET A 1 -29.93 -13.40 -5.42
C MET A 1 -29.94 -11.94 -5.87
N ALA A 2 -30.95 -11.43 -6.57
CA ALA A 2 -30.99 -10.04 -7.05
C ALA A 2 -30.78 -9.00 -5.94
N PHE A 3 -31.46 -9.13 -4.81
CA PHE A 3 -31.30 -8.24 -3.66
C PHE A 3 -29.85 -8.16 -3.16
N THR A 4 -29.19 -9.30 -2.93
CA THR A 4 -27.79 -9.35 -2.48
C THR A 4 -26.84 -8.68 -3.45
N LEU A 5 -27.03 -8.92 -4.76
CA LEU A 5 -26.25 -8.26 -5.81
C LEU A 5 -26.47 -6.75 -5.82
N SER A 6 -27.74 -6.31 -5.67
CA SER A 6 -28.06 -4.88 -5.60
C SER A 6 -27.42 -4.21 -4.38
N VAL A 7 -27.50 -4.81 -3.20
CA VAL A 7 -26.86 -4.28 -1.98
C VAL A 7 -25.35 -4.20 -2.16
N ALA A 8 -24.71 -5.25 -2.68
CA ALA A 8 -23.27 -5.24 -2.93
C ALA A 8 -22.87 -4.15 -3.94
N ALA A 9 -23.60 -4.05 -5.08
CA ALA A 9 -23.33 -3.04 -6.10
C ALA A 9 -23.52 -1.61 -5.59
N VAL A 10 -24.60 -1.34 -4.85
CA VAL A 10 -24.87 -0.03 -4.24
C VAL A 10 -23.80 0.31 -3.21
N THR A 11 -23.41 -0.67 -2.36
CA THR A 11 -22.34 -0.45 -1.36
C THR A 11 -21.04 -0.07 -2.04
N VAL A 12 -20.63 -0.79 -3.09
CA VAL A 12 -19.43 -0.49 -3.86
C VAL A 12 -19.53 0.90 -4.52
N ALA A 13 -20.65 1.22 -5.17
CA ALA A 13 -20.84 2.53 -5.80
C ALA A 13 -20.75 3.68 -4.78
N LEU A 14 -21.37 3.51 -3.60
CA LEU A 14 -21.29 4.50 -2.51
C LEU A 14 -19.89 4.58 -1.92
N MET A 15 -19.15 3.48 -1.82
CA MET A 15 -17.75 3.49 -1.39
C MET A 15 -16.89 4.32 -2.36
N ILE A 16 -16.99 4.06 -3.68
CA ILE A 16 -16.27 4.81 -4.70
C ILE A 16 -16.62 6.29 -4.61
N SER A 17 -17.91 6.62 -4.55
CA SER A 17 -18.40 8.00 -4.43
C SER A 17 -17.84 8.67 -3.18
N SER A 18 -17.83 7.97 -2.03
CA SER A 18 -17.31 8.51 -0.77
C SER A 18 -15.80 8.81 -0.85
N ILE A 19 -15.02 7.95 -1.51
CA ILE A 19 -13.59 8.15 -1.70
C ILE A 19 -13.31 9.39 -2.57
N ILE A 20 -14.08 9.58 -3.64
CA ILE A 20 -13.89 10.69 -4.59
C ILE A 20 -14.35 12.02 -3.97
N VAL A 21 -15.51 12.05 -3.32
CA VAL A 21 -16.15 13.29 -2.86
C VAL A 21 -15.63 13.71 -1.50
N LYS A 22 -15.61 12.78 -0.52
CA LYS A 22 -15.23 13.07 0.86
C LYS A 22 -14.75 11.82 1.59
N PRO A 23 -13.48 11.46 1.47
CA PRO A 23 -12.98 10.18 2.00
C PRO A 23 -13.04 10.06 3.52
N TYR A 24 -13.10 11.18 4.26
CA TYR A 24 -13.13 11.20 5.72
C TYR A 24 -14.20 12.15 6.26
N VAL A 25 -14.82 11.74 7.37
CA VAL A 25 -15.74 12.56 8.17
C VAL A 25 -15.20 12.64 9.59
N ASN A 26 -15.23 13.84 10.17
CA ASN A 26 -14.89 14.04 11.57
C ASN A 26 -16.16 13.91 12.41
N ILE A 27 -16.24 12.87 13.22
CA ILE A 27 -17.32 12.71 14.21
C ILE A 27 -16.73 12.96 15.59
N ARG A 28 -17.08 14.09 16.18
CA ARG A 28 -16.47 14.62 17.42
C ARG A 28 -14.95 14.75 17.26
N ARG A 29 -14.15 13.91 17.95
CA ARG A 29 -12.68 13.92 17.94
C ARG A 29 -12.08 12.78 17.11
N VAL A 30 -12.93 11.92 16.51
CA VAL A 30 -12.50 10.75 15.74
C VAL A 30 -12.70 11.03 14.26
N LYS A 31 -11.65 10.77 13.49
CA LYS A 31 -11.66 10.85 12.04
C LYS A 31 -11.99 9.46 11.49
N ILE A 32 -13.13 9.31 10.83
CA ILE A 32 -13.61 8.03 10.29
C ILE A 32 -13.58 8.10 8.77
N GLY A 33 -13.04 7.07 8.13
CA GLY A 33 -13.12 6.88 6.69
C GLY A 33 -14.58 6.62 6.28
N LEU A 34 -15.16 7.50 5.44
CA LEU A 34 -16.54 7.35 5.01
C LEU A 34 -16.75 6.05 4.22
N TYR A 35 -15.76 5.66 3.41
CA TYR A 35 -15.75 4.38 2.70
C TYR A 35 -15.88 3.17 3.66
N CYS A 36 -15.23 3.24 4.82
CA CYS A 36 -15.32 2.20 5.85
C CYS A 36 -16.74 2.14 6.45
N ALA A 37 -17.31 3.31 6.80
CA ALA A 37 -18.67 3.38 7.32
C ALA A 37 -19.70 2.83 6.33
N VAL A 38 -19.53 3.10 5.03
CA VAL A 38 -20.39 2.57 3.95
C VAL A 38 -20.23 1.05 3.84
N ALA A 39 -19.01 0.51 3.90
CA ALA A 39 -18.78 -0.94 3.89
C ALA A 39 -19.45 -1.63 5.09
N VAL A 40 -19.29 -1.05 6.29
CA VAL A 40 -19.94 -1.54 7.51
C VAL A 40 -21.47 -1.52 7.38
N ALA A 41 -22.05 -0.44 6.86
CA ALA A 41 -23.49 -0.34 6.63
C ALA A 41 -23.99 -1.40 5.64
N GLY A 42 -23.29 -1.60 4.50
CA GLY A 42 -23.62 -2.65 3.53
C GLY A 42 -23.56 -4.04 4.12
N ALA A 43 -22.53 -4.36 4.87
CA ALA A 43 -22.43 -5.63 5.59
C ALA A 43 -23.55 -5.81 6.63
N ALA A 44 -23.88 -4.76 7.39
CA ALA A 44 -24.98 -4.79 8.37
C ALA A 44 -26.34 -5.06 7.71
N VAL A 45 -26.61 -4.46 6.55
CA VAL A 45 -27.83 -4.74 5.76
C VAL A 45 -27.89 -6.21 5.35
N LEU A 46 -26.78 -6.79 4.85
CA LEU A 46 -26.74 -8.19 4.44
C LEU A 46 -26.91 -9.17 5.61
N LEU A 47 -26.40 -8.83 6.79
CA LEU A 47 -26.62 -9.59 8.02
C LEU A 47 -28.07 -9.46 8.52
N ALA A 48 -28.60 -8.25 8.56
CA ALA A 48 -29.98 -7.98 9.04
C ALA A 48 -31.05 -8.62 8.16
N THR A 49 -30.80 -8.73 6.86
CA THR A 49 -31.71 -9.36 5.90
C THR A 49 -31.55 -10.89 5.79
N GLY A 50 -30.62 -11.48 6.56
CA GLY A 50 -30.37 -12.91 6.52
C GLY A 50 -29.67 -13.43 5.25
N SER A 51 -29.15 -12.53 4.39
CA SER A 51 -28.36 -12.92 3.23
C SER A 51 -27.10 -13.71 3.65
N VAL A 52 -26.54 -13.34 4.79
CA VAL A 52 -25.51 -14.07 5.54
C VAL A 52 -25.98 -14.13 6.99
N SER A 53 -25.94 -15.30 7.62
CA SER A 53 -26.22 -15.40 9.06
C SER A 53 -25.02 -14.92 9.88
N VAL A 54 -25.26 -14.41 11.07
CA VAL A 54 -24.19 -14.02 12.00
C VAL A 54 -23.29 -15.21 12.32
N SER A 55 -23.84 -16.41 12.45
CA SER A 55 -23.08 -17.65 12.67
C SER A 55 -22.11 -17.94 11.53
N GLU A 56 -22.55 -17.81 10.27
CA GLU A 56 -21.69 -18.00 9.09
C GLU A 56 -20.57 -16.95 9.01
N ALA A 57 -20.88 -15.69 9.34
CA ALA A 57 -19.89 -14.63 9.37
C ALA A 57 -18.83 -14.92 10.46
N VAL A 58 -19.25 -15.30 11.67
CA VAL A 58 -18.35 -15.65 12.77
C VAL A 58 -17.52 -16.88 12.43
N GLN A 59 -18.12 -17.93 11.88
CA GLN A 59 -17.38 -19.12 11.41
C GLN A 59 -16.33 -18.73 10.36
N GLY A 60 -16.68 -17.85 9.40
CA GLY A 60 -15.74 -17.38 8.41
C GLY A 60 -14.58 -16.55 8.99
N PHE A 61 -14.82 -15.81 10.08
CA PHE A 61 -13.77 -15.05 10.78
C PHE A 61 -12.88 -15.93 11.65
N THR A 62 -13.41 -17.03 12.21
CA THR A 62 -12.71 -17.88 13.17
C THR A 62 -12.24 -19.20 12.59
N ALA A 63 -12.61 -19.53 11.35
CA ALA A 63 -12.19 -20.76 10.70
C ALA A 63 -10.66 -20.84 10.66
N ASP A 64 -10.13 -22.01 11.03
CA ASP A 64 -8.70 -22.27 10.99
C ASP A 64 -8.24 -22.60 9.55
N THR A 65 -8.29 -21.59 8.72
CA THR A 65 -7.92 -21.65 7.30
C THR A 65 -6.90 -20.59 6.97
N ALA A 66 -6.15 -20.80 5.90
CA ALA A 66 -5.21 -19.80 5.36
C ALA A 66 -5.91 -18.48 4.97
N VAL A 67 -7.23 -18.51 4.77
CA VAL A 67 -8.07 -17.36 4.34
C VAL A 67 -8.73 -16.63 5.52
N ASN A 68 -8.33 -16.93 6.75
CA ASN A 68 -8.88 -16.29 7.93
C ASN A 68 -8.56 -14.78 7.92
N PRO A 69 -9.56 -13.88 7.80
CA PRO A 69 -9.32 -12.44 7.71
C PRO A 69 -8.68 -11.86 8.96
N LEU A 70 -8.92 -12.47 10.15
CA LEU A 70 -8.30 -12.03 11.41
C LEU A 70 -6.80 -12.36 11.43
N LYS A 71 -6.39 -13.56 10.96
CA LYS A 71 -4.96 -13.92 10.84
C LYS A 71 -4.23 -12.97 9.88
N ILE A 72 -4.85 -12.63 8.75
CA ILE A 72 -4.28 -11.72 7.75
C ILE A 72 -4.18 -10.30 8.29
N LEU A 73 -5.23 -9.79 8.98
CA LEU A 73 -5.20 -8.49 9.63
C LEU A 73 -4.12 -8.43 10.72
N ALA A 74 -4.00 -9.49 11.54
CA ALA A 74 -2.99 -9.57 12.58
C ALA A 74 -1.57 -9.50 11.99
N LEU A 75 -1.29 -10.26 10.92
CA LEU A 75 -0.02 -10.22 10.22
C LEU A 75 0.27 -8.81 9.70
N PHE A 76 -0.67 -8.22 8.96
CA PHE A 76 -0.50 -6.91 8.34
C PHE A 76 -0.30 -5.80 9.38
N LEU A 77 -1.16 -5.74 10.41
CA LEU A 77 -1.06 -4.72 11.46
C LEU A 77 0.25 -4.83 12.24
N SER A 78 0.71 -6.06 12.50
CA SER A 78 1.97 -6.32 13.18
C SER A 78 3.16 -5.82 12.36
N MET A 79 3.23 -6.15 11.06
CA MET A 79 4.31 -5.67 10.19
C MET A 79 4.26 -4.15 10.00
N THR A 80 3.05 -3.58 9.91
CA THR A 80 2.88 -2.13 9.86
C THR A 80 3.40 -1.47 11.12
N LEU A 81 3.14 -2.04 12.29
CA LEU A 81 3.62 -1.51 13.57
C LEU A 81 5.15 -1.52 13.66
N VAL A 82 5.81 -2.61 13.26
CA VAL A 82 7.28 -2.68 13.16
C VAL A 82 7.83 -1.58 12.25
N SER A 83 7.20 -1.38 11.10
CA SER A 83 7.60 -0.34 10.14
C SER A 83 7.35 1.08 10.67
N VAL A 84 6.27 1.32 11.43
CA VAL A 84 6.01 2.60 12.10
C VAL A 84 7.09 2.90 13.14
N TYR A 85 7.45 1.93 13.98
CA TYR A 85 8.53 2.12 14.96
C TYR A 85 9.88 2.40 14.29
N LEU A 86 10.17 1.73 13.17
CA LEU A 86 11.37 1.99 12.37
C LEU A 86 11.37 3.43 11.82
N GLY A 87 10.22 3.92 11.34
CA GLY A 87 10.02 5.30 10.90
C GLY A 87 10.19 6.31 12.03
N ASP A 88 9.57 6.05 13.20
CA ASP A 88 9.66 6.92 14.38
C ASP A 88 11.09 6.95 14.98
N ALA A 89 11.90 5.93 14.71
CA ALA A 89 13.33 5.93 15.05
C ALA A 89 14.19 6.79 14.09
N GLY A 90 13.60 7.33 13.02
CA GLY A 90 14.25 8.22 12.06
C GLY A 90 14.89 7.53 10.86
N PHE A 91 14.63 6.24 10.65
CA PHE A 91 15.26 5.45 9.57
C PHE A 91 15.02 6.01 8.17
N PHE A 92 13.74 6.25 7.83
CA PHE A 92 13.38 6.70 6.49
C PHE A 92 13.85 8.13 6.20
N THR A 93 13.81 9.00 7.21
CA THR A 93 14.36 10.37 7.09
C THR A 93 15.86 10.32 6.85
N LEU A 94 16.60 9.50 7.62
CA LEU A 94 18.02 9.29 7.41
C LEU A 94 18.36 8.76 6.01
N ALA A 95 17.56 7.79 5.53
CA ALA A 95 17.72 7.24 4.19
C ALA A 95 17.51 8.30 3.11
N ALA A 96 16.44 9.09 3.23
CA ALA A 96 16.15 10.20 2.30
C ALA A 96 17.25 11.27 2.33
N GLU A 97 17.70 11.70 3.52
CA GLU A 97 18.80 12.66 3.67
C GLU A 97 20.08 12.16 2.99
N LYS A 98 20.45 10.89 3.18
CA LYS A 98 21.61 10.29 2.52
C LYS A 98 21.50 10.28 0.99
N VAL A 99 20.32 9.98 0.47
CA VAL A 99 20.04 10.03 -0.98
C VAL A 99 20.27 11.44 -1.50
N PHE A 100 19.65 12.44 -0.84
CA PHE A 100 19.73 13.81 -1.29
C PHE A 100 21.12 14.45 -1.08
N ALA A 101 21.82 14.14 -0.01
CA ALA A 101 23.17 14.62 0.26
C ALA A 101 24.19 14.14 -0.77
N ARG A 102 24.01 12.92 -1.29
CA ARG A 102 24.88 12.35 -2.34
C ARG A 102 24.54 12.84 -3.74
N SER A 103 23.45 13.55 -3.92
CA SER A 103 22.93 14.02 -5.21
C SER A 103 23.64 15.23 -5.80
N LYS A 104 24.94 15.40 -5.59
CA LYS A 104 25.72 16.48 -6.27
C LYS A 104 25.69 16.42 -7.80
N GLY A 105 24.91 15.52 -8.40
CA GLY A 105 24.95 15.17 -9.82
C GLY A 105 23.73 15.55 -10.67
N GLY A 106 22.86 16.47 -10.21
CA GLY A 106 21.71 16.90 -11.00
C GLY A 106 20.41 16.08 -10.76
N ALA A 107 19.31 16.56 -11.33
CA ALA A 107 17.97 16.02 -11.09
C ALA A 107 17.83 14.53 -11.46
N PHE A 108 18.40 14.11 -12.60
CA PHE A 108 18.34 12.73 -13.06
C PHE A 108 19.02 11.74 -12.10
N LYS A 109 20.26 12.04 -11.67
CA LYS A 109 20.97 11.16 -10.72
C LYS A 109 20.25 11.05 -9.39
N THR A 110 19.68 12.16 -8.91
CA THR A 110 18.85 12.18 -7.69
C THR A 110 17.61 11.34 -7.84
N PHE A 111 16.93 11.45 -8.98
CA PHE A 111 15.74 10.67 -9.30
C PHE A 111 16.05 9.16 -9.27
N ILE A 112 17.11 8.73 -9.95
CA ILE A 112 17.53 7.32 -9.96
C ILE A 112 17.89 6.84 -8.55
N ALA A 113 18.66 7.62 -7.79
CA ALA A 113 19.04 7.25 -6.43
C ALA A 113 17.81 7.15 -5.49
N LEU A 114 16.86 8.09 -5.61
CA LEU A 114 15.60 8.04 -4.86
C LEU A 114 14.77 6.82 -5.25
N TYR A 115 14.60 6.56 -6.55
CA TYR A 115 13.84 5.43 -7.06
C TYR A 115 14.35 4.11 -6.48
N PHE A 116 15.65 3.84 -6.57
CA PHE A 116 16.22 2.61 -6.04
C PHE A 116 16.23 2.56 -4.50
N ALA A 117 16.40 3.69 -3.82
CA ALA A 117 16.28 3.72 -2.36
C ALA A 117 14.87 3.35 -1.91
N VAL A 118 13.85 3.94 -2.51
CA VAL A 118 12.43 3.59 -2.27
C VAL A 118 12.18 2.13 -2.62
N SER A 119 12.66 1.65 -3.75
CA SER A 119 12.52 0.25 -4.20
C SER A 119 13.04 -0.74 -3.15
N VAL A 120 14.29 -0.55 -2.72
CA VAL A 120 14.93 -1.46 -1.73
C VAL A 120 14.19 -1.40 -0.40
N LEU A 121 13.82 -0.22 0.07
CA LEU A 121 13.16 -0.07 1.36
C LEU A 121 11.75 -0.67 1.34
N THR A 122 11.02 -0.52 0.24
CA THR A 122 9.66 -1.05 0.10
C THR A 122 9.62 -2.57 0.07
N VAL A 123 10.63 -3.23 -0.48
CA VAL A 123 10.72 -4.71 -0.46
C VAL A 123 10.61 -5.26 0.96
N PHE A 124 11.23 -4.59 1.94
CA PHE A 124 11.32 -5.05 3.33
C PHE A 124 10.31 -4.38 4.27
N THR A 125 9.52 -3.43 3.78
CA THR A 125 8.53 -2.70 4.58
C THR A 125 7.19 -2.67 3.84
N SER A 126 6.30 -1.72 4.19
CA SER A 126 5.02 -1.54 3.50
C SER A 126 5.11 -0.36 2.52
N ASN A 127 4.49 -0.52 1.33
CA ASN A 127 4.35 0.57 0.35
C ASN A 127 3.74 1.84 0.98
N ASP A 128 2.70 1.69 1.80
CA ASP A 128 1.98 2.79 2.42
C ASP A 128 2.89 3.63 3.33
N ILE A 129 3.72 2.97 4.13
CA ILE A 129 4.64 3.64 5.06
C ILE A 129 5.73 4.38 4.30
N ILE A 130 6.31 3.74 3.28
CA ILE A 130 7.33 4.36 2.45
C ILE A 130 6.80 5.63 1.79
N VAL A 131 5.66 5.55 1.12
CA VAL A 131 5.03 6.68 0.45
C VAL A 131 4.76 7.83 1.43
N LEU A 132 4.20 7.53 2.60
CA LEU A 132 3.89 8.57 3.58
C LEU A 132 5.13 9.18 4.26
N THR A 133 6.24 8.45 4.34
CA THR A 133 7.47 8.93 5.01
C THR A 133 8.45 9.61 4.07
N PHE A 134 8.51 9.22 2.80
CA PHE A 134 9.43 9.84 1.83
C PHE A 134 8.86 11.09 1.16
N THR A 135 7.54 11.20 1.01
CA THR A 135 6.90 12.35 0.37
C THR A 135 7.32 13.70 0.95
N PRO A 136 7.29 13.97 2.30
CA PRO A 136 7.72 15.25 2.85
C PRO A 136 9.20 15.57 2.56
N PRO A 137 10.17 14.67 2.79
CA PRO A 137 11.56 14.88 2.38
C PRO A 137 11.74 15.20 0.89
N VAL A 138 11.00 14.53 0.01
CA VAL A 138 11.02 14.79 -1.44
C VAL A 138 10.54 16.21 -1.74
N CYS A 139 9.45 16.65 -1.13
CA CYS A 139 8.91 18.00 -1.29
C CYS A 139 9.91 19.07 -0.80
N ILE A 140 10.53 18.85 0.36
CA ILE A 140 11.56 19.75 0.92
C ILE A 140 12.76 19.82 -0.02
N PHE A 141 13.25 18.67 -0.51
CA PHE A 141 14.36 18.62 -1.46
C PHE A 141 14.04 19.40 -2.74
N ALA A 142 12.89 19.12 -3.36
CA ALA A 142 12.48 19.77 -4.60
C ALA A 142 12.38 21.29 -4.46
N LYS A 143 11.86 21.77 -3.32
CA LYS A 143 11.77 23.20 -2.98
C LYS A 143 13.17 23.83 -2.83
N LYS A 144 14.08 23.18 -2.09
CA LYS A 144 15.48 23.65 -1.91
C LYS A 144 16.25 23.63 -3.21
N ALA A 145 16.10 22.58 -4.02
CA ALA A 145 16.78 22.42 -5.32
C ALA A 145 16.13 23.24 -6.45
N ARG A 146 14.99 23.87 -6.22
CA ARG A 146 14.19 24.62 -7.21
C ARG A 146 13.85 23.78 -8.45
N VAL A 147 13.51 22.52 -8.25
CA VAL A 147 13.07 21.58 -9.30
C VAL A 147 11.61 21.18 -9.09
N SER A 148 10.95 20.70 -10.15
CA SER A 148 9.60 20.17 -10.04
C SER A 148 9.59 18.92 -9.12
N PRO A 149 8.72 18.83 -8.10
CA PRO A 149 8.62 17.65 -7.26
C PRO A 149 7.96 16.45 -7.96
N LEU A 150 7.17 16.68 -9.02
CA LEU A 150 6.33 15.66 -9.66
C LEU A 150 7.08 14.41 -10.12
N PRO A 151 8.22 14.51 -10.84
CA PRO A 151 8.95 13.30 -11.26
C PRO A 151 9.38 12.44 -10.08
N PHE A 152 9.85 13.06 -9.01
CA PHE A 152 10.31 12.37 -7.80
C PHE A 152 9.16 11.73 -7.05
N LEU A 153 8.04 12.43 -6.91
CA LEU A 153 6.85 11.97 -6.20
C LEU A 153 6.13 10.82 -6.94
N ILE A 154 5.96 10.95 -8.25
CA ILE A 154 5.38 9.86 -9.06
C ILE A 154 6.35 8.67 -9.10
N GLY A 155 7.66 8.93 -9.21
CA GLY A 155 8.69 7.89 -9.15
C GLY A 155 8.68 7.12 -7.83
N GLU A 156 8.57 7.82 -6.70
CA GLU A 156 8.40 7.24 -5.37
C GLU A 156 7.15 6.34 -5.31
N PHE A 157 6.00 6.85 -5.79
CA PHE A 157 4.74 6.14 -5.71
C PHE A 157 4.73 4.88 -6.60
N VAL A 158 5.28 4.96 -7.81
CA VAL A 158 5.42 3.80 -8.71
C VAL A 158 6.42 2.79 -8.14
N ALA A 159 7.58 3.24 -7.64
CA ALA A 159 8.56 2.35 -7.03
C ALA A 159 7.98 1.61 -5.82
N ALA A 160 7.32 2.32 -4.89
CA ALA A 160 6.73 1.74 -3.70
C ALA A 160 5.71 0.64 -4.04
N ASN A 161 4.85 0.86 -5.03
CA ASN A 161 3.82 -0.10 -5.39
C ASN A 161 4.34 -1.26 -6.27
N THR A 162 5.34 -1.05 -7.13
CA THR A 162 5.90 -2.15 -7.93
C THR A 162 6.80 -3.07 -7.12
N TRP A 163 7.66 -2.54 -6.27
CA TRP A 163 8.60 -3.35 -5.50
C TRP A 163 7.99 -3.97 -4.24
N SER A 164 6.85 -3.45 -3.74
CA SER A 164 6.13 -4.08 -2.62
C SER A 164 5.59 -5.47 -2.93
N MET A 165 5.42 -5.83 -4.22
CA MET A 165 5.00 -7.18 -4.57
C MET A 165 6.12 -8.22 -4.55
N ALA A 166 7.38 -7.82 -4.31
CA ALA A 166 8.51 -8.76 -4.26
C ALA A 166 8.44 -9.71 -3.07
N LEU A 167 7.99 -9.22 -1.91
CA LEU A 167 7.77 -10.03 -0.71
C LEU A 167 6.30 -9.99 -0.29
N LEU A 168 5.89 -11.07 0.34
CA LEU A 168 4.51 -11.24 0.81
C LEU A 168 4.08 -10.14 1.77
N ILE A 169 4.97 -9.68 2.64
CA ILE A 169 4.71 -8.66 3.66
C ILE A 169 4.62 -7.23 3.13
N GLY A 170 5.01 -6.98 1.87
CA GLY A 170 5.08 -5.63 1.29
C GLY A 170 3.72 -4.96 1.06
N ASN A 171 2.63 -5.75 0.94
CA ASN A 171 1.28 -5.24 0.76
C ASN A 171 0.26 -6.22 1.37
N PRO A 172 -0.83 -5.73 2.04
CA PRO A 172 -1.89 -6.61 2.58
C PRO A 172 -2.51 -7.53 1.54
N THR A 173 -2.63 -7.07 0.30
CA THR A 173 -3.22 -7.85 -0.80
C THR A 173 -2.38 -9.05 -1.19
N ASN A 174 -1.04 -8.94 -1.08
CA ASN A 174 -0.12 -10.05 -1.31
C ASN A 174 -0.38 -11.17 -0.29
N VAL A 175 -0.44 -10.76 1.00
CA VAL A 175 -0.70 -11.69 2.12
C VAL A 175 -2.05 -12.38 1.92
N TYR A 176 -3.08 -11.62 1.54
CA TYR A 176 -4.43 -12.14 1.40
C TYR A 176 -4.52 -13.15 0.24
N LEU A 177 -4.10 -12.76 -0.96
CA LEU A 177 -4.21 -13.59 -2.15
C LEU A 177 -3.30 -14.83 -2.09
N ALA A 178 -2.05 -14.67 -1.70
CA ALA A 178 -1.11 -15.78 -1.64
C ALA A 178 -1.41 -16.71 -0.44
N GLY A 179 -1.74 -16.13 0.72
CA GLY A 179 -2.11 -16.91 1.90
C GLY A 179 -3.34 -17.77 1.66
N SER A 180 -4.34 -17.25 0.95
CA SER A 180 -5.55 -18.00 0.60
C SER A 180 -5.29 -19.18 -0.33
N ALA A 181 -4.25 -19.12 -1.14
CA ALA A 181 -3.81 -20.19 -2.02
C ALA A 181 -2.83 -21.17 -1.33
N GLY A 182 -2.55 -20.98 -0.04
CA GLY A 182 -1.59 -21.81 0.70
C GLY A 182 -0.13 -21.59 0.30
N ILE A 183 0.17 -20.50 -0.39
CA ILE A 183 1.52 -20.19 -0.86
C ILE A 183 2.37 -19.70 0.32
N SER A 184 3.46 -20.39 0.58
CA SER A 184 4.39 -20.03 1.64
C SER A 184 5.18 -18.76 1.31
N PHE A 185 5.77 -18.13 2.35
CA PHE A 185 6.59 -16.93 2.17
C PHE A 185 7.75 -17.16 1.18
N PHE A 186 8.42 -18.31 1.29
CA PHE A 186 9.56 -18.62 0.44
C PHE A 186 9.16 -18.91 -1.01
N GLU A 187 8.09 -19.67 -1.22
CA GLU A 187 7.52 -19.92 -2.56
C GLU A 187 7.07 -18.62 -3.22
N TYR A 188 6.38 -17.77 -2.47
CA TYR A 188 5.98 -16.45 -2.95
C TYR A 188 7.20 -15.64 -3.41
N MET A 189 8.22 -15.54 -2.57
CA MET A 189 9.44 -14.79 -2.87
C MET A 189 10.13 -15.33 -4.14
N LYS A 190 10.27 -16.65 -4.28
CA LYS A 190 10.90 -17.27 -5.47
C LYS A 190 10.20 -16.86 -6.75
N VAL A 191 8.88 -16.82 -6.76
CA VAL A 191 8.10 -16.50 -7.96
C VAL A 191 8.06 -14.99 -8.19
N MET A 192 7.81 -14.19 -7.15
CA MET A 192 7.47 -12.77 -7.30
C MET A 192 8.67 -11.84 -7.42
N LEU A 193 9.90 -12.26 -7.09
CA LEU A 193 11.08 -11.42 -7.27
C LEU A 193 11.29 -11.01 -8.73
N LEU A 194 11.14 -11.94 -9.68
CA LEU A 194 11.32 -11.64 -11.10
C LEU A 194 10.22 -10.72 -11.65
N PRO A 195 8.91 -10.98 -11.44
CA PRO A 195 7.85 -10.05 -11.81
C PRO A 195 7.99 -8.65 -11.19
N ALA A 196 8.38 -8.56 -9.90
CA ALA A 196 8.58 -7.28 -9.23
C ALA A 196 9.74 -6.49 -9.86
N ALA A 197 10.87 -7.14 -10.13
CA ALA A 197 12.00 -6.51 -10.81
C ALA A 197 11.62 -6.05 -12.23
N ALA A 198 10.92 -6.88 -12.99
CA ALA A 198 10.45 -6.55 -14.33
C ALA A 198 9.49 -5.34 -14.31
N ALA A 199 8.50 -5.32 -13.41
CA ALA A 199 7.58 -4.20 -13.23
C ALA A 199 8.32 -2.93 -12.79
N GLY A 200 9.22 -3.05 -11.81
CA GLY A 200 9.97 -1.91 -11.29
C GLY A 200 10.87 -1.28 -12.35
N LEU A 201 11.63 -2.09 -13.08
CA LEU A 201 12.54 -1.59 -14.11
C LEU A 201 11.80 -1.02 -15.33
N SER A 202 10.71 -1.66 -15.77
CA SER A 202 9.87 -1.13 -16.86
C SER A 202 9.13 0.14 -16.45
N GLY A 203 8.63 0.20 -15.19
CA GLY A 203 8.06 1.41 -14.61
C GLY A 203 9.07 2.57 -14.54
N LEU A 204 10.32 2.29 -14.14
CA LEU A 204 11.42 3.26 -14.17
C LEU A 204 11.67 3.78 -15.57
N ALA A 205 11.75 2.88 -16.57
CA ALA A 205 11.94 3.29 -17.96
C ALA A 205 10.79 4.18 -18.46
N ALA A 206 9.54 3.81 -18.15
CA ALA A 206 8.37 4.62 -18.46
C ALA A 206 8.43 6.02 -17.81
N LEU A 207 8.83 6.10 -16.55
CA LEU A 207 9.00 7.37 -15.83
C LEU A 207 10.10 8.25 -16.46
N ILE A 208 11.22 7.66 -16.86
CA ILE A 208 12.31 8.40 -17.54
C ILE A 208 11.82 8.98 -18.87
N ILE A 209 11.08 8.20 -19.65
CA ILE A 209 10.49 8.66 -20.91
C ILE A 209 9.49 9.80 -20.63
N LEU A 210 8.61 9.63 -19.67
CA LEU A 210 7.56 10.56 -19.30
C LEU A 210 8.12 11.91 -18.84
N PHE A 211 9.12 11.87 -17.98
CA PHE A 211 9.70 13.05 -17.33
C PHE A 211 11.06 13.47 -17.91
N ARG A 212 11.45 12.99 -19.11
CA ARG A 212 12.75 13.26 -19.72
C ARG A 212 13.14 14.74 -19.73
N LYS A 213 12.20 15.62 -20.11
CA LYS A 213 12.45 17.06 -20.15
C LYS A 213 12.78 17.64 -18.78
N GLN A 214 12.07 17.22 -17.74
CA GLN A 214 12.26 17.71 -16.37
C GLN A 214 13.51 17.13 -15.71
N LEU A 215 13.91 15.90 -16.08
CA LEU A 215 15.06 15.22 -15.50
C LEU A 215 16.39 15.61 -16.14
N PHE A 216 16.41 15.90 -17.46
CA PHE A 216 17.64 16.18 -18.21
C PHE A 216 17.84 17.65 -18.54
N LEU A 217 16.78 18.46 -18.63
CA LEU A 217 16.86 19.86 -19.06
C LEU A 217 16.92 20.85 -17.89
N SER A 218 17.07 20.40 -16.66
CA SER A 218 17.19 21.27 -15.48
C SER A 218 18.61 21.29 -14.96
N PRO A 219 19.43 22.27 -15.43
CA PRO A 219 20.46 22.83 -14.58
C PRO A 219 20.49 24.34 -14.69
N GLY A 220 20.29 25.06 -13.58
CA GLY A 220 20.87 26.40 -13.31
C GLY A 220 20.86 27.48 -14.36
N GLY A 221 19.95 27.51 -15.33
CA GLY A 221 19.91 28.52 -16.37
C GLY A 221 18.53 28.72 -16.97
N LYS A 222 17.92 29.86 -16.66
CA LYS A 222 16.83 30.60 -17.34
C LYS A 222 15.83 29.76 -18.20
N THR A 223 14.55 29.87 -17.80
CA THR A 223 13.36 29.44 -18.53
C THR A 223 13.03 27.94 -18.54
N ALA A 224 12.56 27.42 -17.40
CA ALA A 224 11.47 26.46 -17.48
C ALA A 224 10.19 27.23 -17.89
N PRO A 225 9.38 26.75 -18.86
CA PRO A 225 8.06 27.32 -19.07
C PRO A 225 7.32 27.25 -17.74
N ARG A 226 6.80 28.36 -17.28
CA ARG A 226 5.79 28.44 -16.22
C ARG A 226 4.54 27.74 -16.74
N GLU A 227 4.55 26.45 -16.82
CA GLU A 227 3.32 25.70 -16.77
C GLU A 227 2.81 25.81 -15.35
N ASN A 228 1.69 26.48 -15.20
CA ASN A 228 1.02 26.84 -13.96
C ASN A 228 0.81 25.65 -12.99
N THR A 229 1.87 25.17 -12.40
CA THR A 229 1.87 24.35 -11.21
C THR A 229 2.29 25.28 -10.09
N MET A 230 1.33 26.16 -9.73
CA MET A 230 1.49 27.22 -8.77
C MET A 230 1.79 26.63 -7.39
N LEU A 231 3.00 26.93 -6.95
CA LEU A 231 3.21 27.32 -5.56
C LEU A 231 2.66 28.76 -5.45
N THR A 232 1.36 28.96 -5.43
CA THR A 232 0.76 30.24 -5.10
C THR A 232 0.69 30.35 -3.58
N GLY A 233 1.74 30.91 -3.01
CA GLY A 233 1.58 31.68 -1.80
C GLY A 233 1.07 33.06 -2.20
N ASP A 234 -0.21 33.27 -2.23
CA ASP A 234 -0.83 34.57 -2.16
C ASP A 234 -0.77 35.02 -0.69
N GLU A 235 -0.02 36.09 -0.47
CA GLU A 235 -0.04 36.86 0.75
C GLU A 235 -1.38 37.60 0.85
N THR A 236 -2.42 36.93 1.35
CA THR A 236 -3.54 37.61 2.03
C THR A 236 -4.07 36.71 3.12
N ALA A 237 -3.98 37.23 4.31
CA ALA A 237 -4.35 36.68 5.57
C ALA A 237 -5.77 36.11 5.62
N SER A 238 -5.91 34.90 6.15
CA SER A 238 -6.99 34.60 7.09
C SER A 238 -6.50 33.55 8.09
N ASP A 239 -6.64 33.89 9.35
CA ASP A 239 -6.26 33.14 10.54
C ASP A 239 -6.64 31.66 10.51
N GLY A 240 -5.65 30.82 10.35
CA GLY A 240 -5.68 29.40 10.66
C GLY A 240 -4.32 29.02 11.20
N LYS A 241 -4.15 29.10 12.52
CA LYS A 241 -2.94 28.72 13.26
C LYS A 241 -2.54 27.26 12.95
N PHE A 242 -1.75 27.06 11.91
CA PHE A 242 -0.73 26.03 11.88
C PHE A 242 0.61 26.76 11.99
N ALA A 243 1.11 26.78 13.21
CA ALA A 243 2.42 27.32 13.51
C ALA A 243 3.45 26.62 12.61
N ALA A 244 3.93 27.34 11.61
CA ALA A 244 5.21 27.11 10.99
C ALA A 244 6.27 27.45 12.05
N GLY A 245 6.55 26.47 12.91
CA GLY A 245 7.78 26.43 13.67
C GLY A 245 8.87 26.10 12.67
N ASP A 246 9.54 27.11 12.14
CA ASP A 246 10.85 27.04 11.50
C ASP A 246 11.91 26.67 12.56
N GLU A 247 11.74 25.56 13.22
CA GLU A 247 12.82 24.81 13.83
C GLU A 247 13.10 23.64 12.89
N GLU A 248 14.32 23.62 12.33
CA GLU A 248 14.92 22.41 11.77
C GLU A 248 14.62 21.26 12.75
N ARG A 249 13.56 20.49 12.47
CA ARG A 249 13.31 19.24 13.16
C ARG A 249 14.39 18.28 12.69
N LYS A 250 15.63 18.47 13.18
CA LYS A 250 16.67 17.44 13.18
C LYS A 250 16.00 16.24 13.82
N THR A 251 15.51 15.33 13.01
CA THR A 251 14.91 14.08 13.47
C THR A 251 15.99 13.40 14.30
N ARG A 252 15.84 13.44 15.63
CA ARG A 252 16.86 12.93 16.55
C ARG A 252 16.87 11.43 16.38
N ILE A 253 17.90 10.92 15.68
CA ILE A 253 18.06 9.49 15.41
C ILE A 253 18.25 8.81 16.77
N SER A 254 17.29 8.00 17.14
CA SER A 254 17.38 7.18 18.34
C SER A 254 18.06 5.85 17.99
N LYS A 255 19.37 5.76 18.21
CA LYS A 255 20.21 4.63 17.77
C LYS A 255 19.71 3.29 18.28
N VAL A 256 19.33 3.18 19.57
CA VAL A 256 18.87 1.91 20.16
C VAL A 256 17.51 1.47 19.60
N PRO A 257 16.46 2.30 19.60
CA PRO A 257 15.20 1.96 18.91
C PRO A 257 15.38 1.62 17.42
N LEU A 258 16.26 2.33 16.72
CA LEU A 258 16.55 2.06 15.32
C LEU A 258 17.19 0.67 15.14
N ALA A 259 18.22 0.34 15.91
CA ALA A 259 18.88 -0.96 15.86
C ALA A 259 17.91 -2.09 16.22
N ALA A 260 17.13 -1.92 17.29
CA ALA A 260 16.13 -2.90 17.72
C ALA A 260 15.08 -3.16 16.62
N SER A 261 14.54 -2.09 15.98
CA SER A 261 13.57 -2.23 14.91
C SER A 261 14.13 -2.92 13.68
N LEU A 262 15.38 -2.60 13.30
CA LEU A 262 16.07 -3.25 12.17
C LEU A 262 16.36 -4.72 12.45
N VAL A 263 16.85 -5.05 13.65
CA VAL A 263 17.12 -6.42 14.07
C VAL A 263 15.82 -7.24 14.09
N THR A 264 14.74 -6.68 14.65
CA THR A 264 13.43 -7.35 14.67
C THR A 264 12.90 -7.57 13.25
N LEU A 265 13.00 -6.58 12.37
CA LEU A 265 12.57 -6.72 10.98
C LEU A 265 13.37 -7.81 10.26
N ALA A 266 14.70 -7.81 10.39
CA ALA A 266 15.57 -8.82 9.78
C ALA A 266 15.27 -10.21 10.34
N ALA A 267 15.16 -10.36 11.66
CA ALA A 267 14.81 -11.63 12.30
C ALA A 267 13.43 -12.14 11.84
N CYS A 268 12.44 -11.27 11.79
CA CYS A 268 11.10 -11.61 11.31
C CYS A 268 11.14 -12.15 9.86
N ILE A 269 11.85 -11.47 8.94
CA ILE A 269 11.99 -11.91 7.55
C ILE A 269 12.70 -13.26 7.46
N ILE A 270 13.77 -13.47 8.23
CA ILE A 270 14.49 -14.75 8.26
C ILE A 270 13.57 -15.87 8.76
N ILE A 271 12.86 -15.66 9.86
CA ILE A 271 11.93 -16.66 10.42
C ILE A 271 10.78 -16.93 9.44
N LEU A 272 10.21 -15.90 8.79
CA LEU A 272 9.19 -16.07 7.76
C LEU A 272 9.69 -16.91 6.57
N SER A 273 10.95 -16.72 6.18
CA SER A 273 11.55 -17.49 5.06
C SER A 273 11.67 -18.97 5.35
N VAL A 274 11.80 -19.35 6.63
CA VAL A 274 11.87 -20.75 7.06
C VAL A 274 10.57 -21.24 7.71
N SER A 275 9.55 -20.39 7.85
CA SER A 275 8.31 -20.70 8.59
C SER A 275 7.60 -21.95 8.10
N SER A 276 7.58 -22.19 6.78
CA SER A 276 6.99 -23.40 6.18
C SER A 276 7.71 -24.69 6.59
N PHE A 277 9.03 -24.63 6.80
CA PHE A 277 9.84 -25.81 7.16
C PHE A 277 9.68 -26.17 8.66
N ILE A 278 9.40 -25.17 9.50
CA ILE A 278 9.22 -25.36 10.95
C ILE A 278 7.73 -25.43 11.36
N GLY A 279 6.80 -25.40 10.39
CA GLY A 279 5.37 -25.43 10.66
C GLY A 279 4.82 -24.20 11.39
N ALA A 280 5.54 -23.06 11.37
CA ALA A 280 5.10 -21.86 12.03
C ALA A 280 4.15 -21.04 11.16
N GLU A 281 3.03 -20.63 11.72
CA GLU A 281 2.09 -19.75 11.02
C GLU A 281 2.65 -18.34 10.86
N MET A 282 2.64 -17.82 9.63
CA MET A 282 3.22 -16.50 9.29
C MET A 282 2.66 -15.35 10.15
N TRP A 283 1.35 -15.35 10.41
CA TRP A 283 0.74 -14.31 11.24
C TRP A 283 1.26 -14.32 12.68
N LEU A 284 1.51 -15.50 13.24
CA LEU A 284 2.01 -15.64 14.59
C LEU A 284 3.45 -15.13 14.71
N VAL A 285 4.30 -15.45 13.73
CA VAL A 285 5.67 -14.92 13.63
C VAL A 285 5.67 -13.38 13.65
N CYS A 286 4.80 -12.76 12.85
CA CYS A 286 4.71 -11.31 12.78
C CYS A 286 4.19 -10.69 14.08
N VAL A 287 3.16 -11.29 14.70
CA VAL A 287 2.60 -10.82 15.98
C VAL A 287 3.63 -10.91 17.10
N ILE A 288 4.33 -12.04 17.21
CA ILE A 288 5.38 -12.21 18.23
C ILE A 288 6.50 -11.20 18.01
N SER A 289 6.95 -11.00 16.78
CA SER A 289 8.00 -10.03 16.44
C SER A 289 7.59 -8.60 16.81
N ALA A 290 6.38 -8.18 16.46
CA ALA A 290 5.87 -6.86 16.79
C ALA A 290 5.65 -6.68 18.30
N ALA A 291 5.15 -7.70 18.99
CA ALA A 291 4.95 -7.68 20.44
C ALA A 291 6.30 -7.57 21.17
N ALA A 292 7.28 -8.38 20.80
CA ALA A 292 8.63 -8.34 21.38
C ALA A 292 9.29 -6.96 21.20
N LEU A 293 9.20 -6.39 19.98
CA LEU A 293 9.69 -5.03 19.73
C LEU A 293 8.94 -3.99 20.56
N THR A 294 7.62 -4.07 20.63
CA THR A 294 6.79 -3.14 21.40
C THR A 294 7.16 -3.17 22.88
N VAL A 295 7.28 -4.38 23.45
CA VAL A 295 7.70 -4.57 24.85
C VAL A 295 9.10 -4.02 25.09
N PHE A 296 10.05 -4.33 24.21
CA PHE A 296 11.41 -3.78 24.28
C PHE A 296 11.42 -2.24 24.26
N LEU A 297 10.70 -1.63 23.29
CA LEU A 297 10.64 -0.17 23.17
C LEU A 297 9.92 0.48 24.35
N LEU A 298 8.93 -0.20 24.96
CA LEU A 298 8.25 0.27 26.17
C LEU A 298 9.24 0.32 27.35
N PHE A 299 9.95 -0.77 27.61
CA PHE A 299 10.96 -0.82 28.67
C PHE A 299 12.07 0.20 28.42
N TYR A 300 12.63 0.24 27.22
CA TYR A 300 13.64 1.24 26.87
C TYR A 300 13.13 2.68 27.08
N GLY A 301 11.89 2.96 26.62
CA GLY A 301 11.26 4.26 26.80
C GLY A 301 11.09 4.63 28.28
N LEU A 302 10.60 3.70 29.12
CA LEU A 302 10.38 3.95 30.54
C LEU A 302 11.70 4.14 31.33
N PHE A 303 12.71 3.33 31.06
CA PHE A 303 13.95 3.34 31.84
C PHE A 303 15.00 4.32 31.30
N ALA A 304 15.15 4.47 29.97
CA ALA A 304 16.16 5.30 29.34
C ALA A 304 15.64 6.69 28.92
N GLU A 305 14.45 6.77 28.33
CA GLU A 305 13.84 8.03 27.86
C GLU A 305 12.87 8.64 28.87
N LYS A 306 12.51 7.92 29.94
CA LYS A 306 11.53 8.28 30.98
C LYS A 306 10.13 8.61 30.41
N THR A 307 9.76 7.97 29.29
CA THR A 307 8.49 8.20 28.61
C THR A 307 8.06 6.99 27.78
N ALA A 308 6.76 6.71 27.73
CA ALA A 308 6.15 5.72 26.84
C ALA A 308 5.66 6.33 25.50
N ALA A 309 5.97 7.61 25.24
CA ALA A 309 5.39 8.37 24.12
C ALA A 309 5.63 7.70 22.76
N ARG A 310 6.80 7.09 22.53
CA ARG A 310 7.12 6.40 21.27
C ARG A 310 6.17 5.23 21.00
N VAL A 311 5.96 4.37 22.00
CA VAL A 311 5.07 3.21 21.87
C VAL A 311 3.64 3.66 21.67
N LEU A 312 3.15 4.63 22.46
CA LEU A 312 1.81 5.17 22.33
C LEU A 312 1.59 5.85 20.96
N HIS A 313 2.60 6.54 20.45
CA HIS A 313 2.54 7.16 19.13
C HIS A 313 2.48 6.10 18.02
N GLY A 314 3.33 5.07 18.07
CA GLY A 314 3.31 3.97 17.11
C GLY A 314 1.98 3.23 17.10
N LEU A 315 1.45 2.89 18.29
CA LEU A 315 0.14 2.25 18.40
C LEU A 315 -1.00 3.14 17.84
N LYS A 316 -0.96 4.46 18.06
CA LYS A 316 -1.98 5.37 17.50
C LYS A 316 -1.90 5.54 15.98
N LYS A 317 -0.75 5.32 15.39
CA LYS A 317 -0.54 5.41 13.93
C LYS A 317 -0.95 4.17 13.17
N ALA A 318 -1.12 3.03 13.84
CA ALA A 318 -1.54 1.81 13.19
C ALA A 318 -2.93 1.99 12.54
N PRO A 319 -3.15 1.46 11.33
CA PRO A 319 -4.36 1.71 10.55
C PRO A 319 -5.53 0.81 11.00
N TYR A 320 -6.01 0.99 12.23
CA TYR A 320 -7.09 0.16 12.81
C TYR A 320 -8.41 0.27 12.04
N GLU A 321 -8.63 1.31 11.25
CA GLU A 321 -9.80 1.44 10.38
C GLU A 321 -9.89 0.31 9.33
N LEU A 322 -8.78 -0.36 9.05
CA LEU A 322 -8.77 -1.52 8.17
C LEU A 322 -9.49 -2.73 8.77
N ILE A 323 -9.56 -2.85 10.09
CA ILE A 323 -10.24 -3.99 10.74
C ILE A 323 -11.72 -4.04 10.36
N PRO A 324 -12.56 -3.03 10.71
CA PRO A 324 -13.97 -3.06 10.34
C PRO A 324 -14.18 -3.05 8.83
N PHE A 325 -13.29 -2.41 8.06
CA PHE A 325 -13.35 -2.38 6.61
C PHE A 325 -13.19 -3.78 5.99
N VAL A 326 -12.11 -4.48 6.31
CA VAL A 326 -11.82 -5.82 5.76
C VAL A 326 -12.87 -6.84 6.21
N LEU A 327 -13.30 -6.81 7.48
CA LEU A 327 -14.35 -7.71 7.98
C LEU A 327 -15.69 -7.46 7.27
N SER A 328 -16.06 -6.20 7.03
CA SER A 328 -17.28 -5.87 6.30
C SER A 328 -17.22 -6.34 4.84
N MET A 329 -16.08 -6.14 4.18
CA MET A 329 -15.88 -6.63 2.81
C MET A 329 -15.93 -8.15 2.73
N PHE A 330 -15.39 -8.85 3.74
CA PHE A 330 -15.50 -10.30 3.83
C PHE A 330 -16.97 -10.76 3.91
N VAL A 331 -17.81 -10.11 4.72
CA VAL A 331 -19.25 -10.40 4.80
C VAL A 331 -19.95 -10.18 3.46
N ILE A 332 -19.65 -9.06 2.78
CA ILE A 332 -20.23 -8.75 1.46
C ILE A 332 -19.83 -9.81 0.44
N VAL A 333 -18.57 -10.21 0.40
CA VAL A 333 -18.08 -11.22 -0.55
C VAL A 333 -18.62 -12.62 -0.19
N LEU A 334 -18.79 -12.93 1.10
CA LEU A 334 -19.44 -14.16 1.53
C LEU A 334 -20.90 -14.22 1.06
N ALA A 335 -21.62 -13.11 1.15
CA ALA A 335 -22.97 -13.00 0.59
C ALA A 335 -22.98 -13.22 -0.93
N LEU A 336 -22.04 -12.64 -1.67
CA LEU A 336 -21.89 -12.85 -3.11
C LEU A 336 -21.61 -14.32 -3.45
N LYS A 337 -20.77 -14.99 -2.67
CA LYS A 337 -20.48 -16.42 -2.83
C LYS A 337 -21.75 -17.26 -2.72
N LYS A 338 -22.62 -16.99 -1.75
CA LYS A 338 -23.91 -17.69 -1.57
C LYS A 338 -24.86 -17.52 -2.76
N THR A 339 -24.72 -16.48 -3.56
CA THR A 339 -25.52 -16.29 -4.78
C THR A 339 -25.04 -17.13 -5.96
N GLY A 340 -23.89 -17.81 -5.86
CA GLY A 340 -23.26 -18.56 -6.94
C GLY A 340 -22.56 -17.70 -8.00
N VAL A 341 -22.55 -16.37 -7.86
CA VAL A 341 -21.91 -15.46 -8.85
C VAL A 341 -20.39 -15.67 -8.88
N THR A 342 -19.76 -15.87 -7.73
CA THR A 342 -18.31 -16.14 -7.68
C THR A 342 -17.96 -17.47 -8.37
N ASP A 343 -18.82 -18.49 -8.25
CA ASP A 343 -18.61 -19.79 -8.88
C ASP A 343 -18.82 -19.71 -10.40
N ALA A 344 -19.83 -18.98 -10.84
CA ALA A 344 -20.06 -18.70 -12.27
C ALA A 344 -18.87 -17.94 -12.88
N LEU A 345 -18.36 -16.90 -12.21
CA LEU A 345 -17.17 -16.17 -12.65
C LEU A 345 -15.92 -17.07 -12.63
N SER A 346 -15.76 -17.91 -11.60
CA SER A 346 -14.68 -18.89 -11.53
C SER A 346 -14.70 -19.83 -12.74
N GLY A 347 -15.86 -20.41 -13.05
CA GLY A 347 -16.02 -21.31 -14.19
C GLY A 347 -15.75 -20.66 -15.54
N ALA A 348 -16.10 -19.37 -15.68
CA ALA A 348 -15.89 -18.60 -16.91
C ALA A 348 -14.44 -18.15 -17.11
N LEU A 349 -13.76 -17.74 -16.02
CA LEU A 349 -12.49 -17.01 -16.09
C LEU A 349 -11.27 -17.89 -15.74
N VAL A 350 -11.38 -18.83 -14.79
CA VAL A 350 -10.26 -19.62 -14.32
C VAL A 350 -10.08 -20.86 -15.17
N LYS A 351 -9.00 -20.92 -15.93
CA LYS A 351 -8.68 -22.04 -16.84
C LYS A 351 -7.58 -22.96 -16.32
N GLY A 352 -6.86 -22.55 -15.25
CA GLY A 352 -5.68 -23.27 -14.76
C GLY A 352 -4.45 -23.14 -15.68
N ALA A 353 -4.50 -22.23 -16.64
CA ALA A 353 -3.45 -22.05 -17.65
C ALA A 353 -2.55 -20.85 -17.33
N LYS A 354 -1.36 -20.78 -17.92
CA LYS A 354 -0.43 -19.65 -17.80
C LYS A 354 -1.09 -18.31 -18.21
N SER A 355 -2.02 -18.32 -19.16
CA SER A 355 -2.80 -17.15 -19.57
C SER A 355 -3.62 -16.53 -18.45
N ASP A 356 -3.98 -17.29 -17.40
CA ASP A 356 -4.70 -16.77 -16.24
C ASP A 356 -3.90 -15.68 -15.52
N GLY A 357 -2.56 -15.78 -15.52
CA GLY A 357 -1.69 -14.77 -14.94
C GLY A 357 -1.90 -13.39 -15.57
N PHE A 358 -1.96 -13.33 -16.89
CA PHE A 358 -2.20 -12.10 -17.63
C PHE A 358 -3.64 -11.60 -17.47
N LEU A 359 -4.61 -12.51 -17.59
CA LEU A 359 -6.04 -12.20 -17.45
C LEU A 359 -6.33 -11.61 -16.06
N PHE A 360 -5.95 -12.33 -15.00
CA PHE A 360 -6.20 -11.89 -13.63
C PHE A 360 -5.34 -10.70 -13.23
N GLY A 361 -4.13 -10.55 -13.77
CA GLY A 361 -3.32 -9.34 -13.62
C GLY A 361 -4.02 -8.11 -14.16
N THR A 362 -4.55 -8.20 -15.37
CA THR A 362 -5.29 -7.09 -16.00
C THR A 362 -6.61 -6.81 -15.29
N LEU A 363 -7.41 -7.83 -15.01
CA LEU A 363 -8.69 -7.66 -14.31
C LEU A 363 -8.47 -7.10 -12.90
N ALA A 364 -7.48 -7.58 -12.15
CA ALA A 364 -7.19 -7.08 -10.82
C ALA A 364 -6.73 -5.61 -10.85
N ALA A 365 -5.88 -5.22 -11.81
CA ALA A 365 -5.47 -3.83 -11.97
C ALA A 365 -6.65 -2.89 -12.25
N LEU A 366 -7.57 -3.30 -13.11
CA LEU A 366 -8.78 -2.53 -13.41
C LEU A 366 -9.75 -2.50 -12.23
N CYS A 367 -10.05 -3.68 -11.64
CA CYS A 367 -10.97 -3.79 -10.52
C CYS A 367 -10.46 -3.10 -9.26
N SER A 368 -9.15 -3.01 -9.03
CA SER A 368 -8.59 -2.22 -7.93
C SER A 368 -9.00 -0.75 -8.01
N ASN A 369 -9.14 -0.21 -9.21
CA ASN A 369 -9.56 1.18 -9.41
C ASN A 369 -11.08 1.40 -9.29
N LEU A 370 -11.86 0.32 -9.27
CA LEU A 370 -13.29 0.35 -9.00
C LEU A 370 -13.60 0.05 -7.54
N LEU A 371 -12.94 -0.96 -6.96
CA LEU A 371 -13.27 -1.50 -5.65
C LEU A 371 -12.29 -1.07 -4.55
N ASN A 372 -11.12 -0.53 -4.91
CA ASN A 372 -9.89 -0.53 -4.12
C ASN A 372 -9.22 -1.93 -4.08
N ASN A 373 -7.90 -1.97 -3.90
CA ASN A 373 -7.12 -3.21 -3.99
C ASN A 373 -7.47 -4.25 -2.91
N ILE A 374 -7.84 -3.83 -1.69
CA ILE A 374 -8.19 -4.77 -0.61
C ILE A 374 -9.52 -5.48 -0.89
N PRO A 375 -10.66 -4.80 -1.12
CA PRO A 375 -11.91 -5.47 -1.51
C PRO A 375 -11.79 -6.31 -2.77
N MET A 376 -11.06 -5.83 -3.76
CA MET A 376 -10.78 -6.58 -4.97
C MET A 376 -10.09 -7.91 -4.65
N SER A 377 -9.10 -7.91 -3.77
CA SER A 377 -8.39 -9.13 -3.38
C SER A 377 -9.30 -10.14 -2.67
N VAL A 378 -10.21 -9.68 -1.81
CA VAL A 378 -11.20 -10.52 -1.13
C VAL A 378 -12.15 -11.17 -2.15
N LEU A 379 -12.61 -10.42 -3.15
CA LEU A 379 -13.48 -10.93 -4.20
C LEU A 379 -12.74 -11.95 -5.10
N PHE A 380 -11.51 -11.61 -5.52
CA PHE A 380 -10.74 -12.45 -6.43
C PHE A 380 -10.29 -13.75 -5.79
N GLU A 381 -9.99 -13.75 -4.50
CA GLU A 381 -9.74 -14.98 -3.75
C GLU A 381 -10.92 -15.96 -3.90
N LYS A 382 -12.16 -15.49 -3.76
CA LYS A 382 -13.34 -16.37 -3.91
C LYS A 382 -13.58 -16.82 -5.35
N ILE A 383 -13.23 -16.00 -6.34
CA ILE A 383 -13.33 -16.37 -7.76
C ILE A 383 -12.25 -17.38 -8.13
N ILE A 384 -11.01 -17.17 -7.71
CA ILE A 384 -9.87 -18.04 -8.05
C ILE A 384 -9.99 -19.36 -7.26
N GLY A 385 -10.33 -19.30 -5.96
CA GLY A 385 -10.58 -20.48 -5.12
C GLY A 385 -9.46 -21.50 -5.09
N GLY A 386 -8.20 -21.06 -5.21
CA GLY A 386 -7.02 -21.93 -5.25
C GLY A 386 -6.85 -22.77 -6.54
N LYS A 387 -7.72 -22.59 -7.54
CA LYS A 387 -7.73 -23.41 -8.77
C LYS A 387 -6.60 -23.07 -9.74
N SER A 388 -5.99 -21.91 -9.64
CA SER A 388 -4.92 -21.45 -10.54
C SER A 388 -3.88 -20.62 -9.78
N VAL A 389 -2.68 -21.13 -9.69
CA VAL A 389 -1.52 -20.42 -9.13
C VAL A 389 -1.18 -19.19 -9.98
N TYR A 390 -1.30 -19.31 -11.31
CA TYR A 390 -1.09 -18.19 -12.23
C TYR A 390 -2.11 -17.07 -12.01
N ALA A 391 -3.38 -17.41 -11.82
CA ALA A 391 -4.43 -16.42 -11.51
C ALA A 391 -4.13 -15.70 -10.19
N THR A 392 -3.68 -16.44 -9.16
CA THR A 392 -3.34 -15.88 -7.86
C THR A 392 -2.20 -14.86 -7.96
N PHE A 393 -1.08 -15.24 -8.57
CA PHE A 393 0.04 -14.31 -8.75
C PHE A 393 -0.29 -13.17 -9.72
N GLY A 394 -1.09 -13.44 -10.76
CA GLY A 394 -1.62 -12.41 -11.63
C GLY A 394 -2.43 -11.38 -10.85
N ALA A 395 -3.35 -11.82 -9.99
CA ALA A 395 -4.14 -10.93 -9.14
C ALA A 395 -3.27 -10.11 -8.17
N VAL A 396 -2.21 -10.71 -7.62
CA VAL A 396 -1.20 -9.99 -6.81
C VAL A 396 -0.53 -8.89 -7.62
N ILE A 397 -0.04 -9.19 -8.82
CA ILE A 397 0.58 -8.21 -9.73
C ILE A 397 -0.42 -7.08 -10.02
N GLY A 398 -1.63 -7.43 -10.42
CA GLY A 398 -2.66 -6.45 -10.76
C GLY A 398 -3.07 -5.57 -9.58
N SER A 399 -3.15 -6.12 -8.37
CA SER A 399 -3.50 -5.35 -7.16
C SER A 399 -2.47 -4.27 -6.82
N ASN A 400 -1.19 -4.58 -6.99
CA ASN A 400 -0.09 -3.65 -6.72
C ASN A 400 0.05 -2.60 -7.83
N ILE A 401 -0.04 -3.00 -9.10
CA ILE A 401 0.07 -2.08 -10.22
C ILE A 401 -1.19 -1.22 -10.37
N GLY A 402 -2.37 -1.79 -10.12
CA GLY A 402 -3.64 -1.06 -10.06
C GLY A 402 -3.64 0.09 -9.04
N ALA A 403 -2.89 -0.06 -7.97
CA ALA A 403 -2.78 0.91 -6.89
C ALA A 403 -2.28 2.30 -7.34
N PHE A 404 -1.54 2.39 -8.43
CA PHE A 404 -1.03 3.66 -8.95
C PHE A 404 -1.64 4.10 -10.30
N ILE A 405 -2.66 3.41 -10.81
CA ILE A 405 -3.40 3.87 -11.99
C ILE A 405 -4.23 5.12 -11.65
N THR A 406 -4.97 5.07 -10.54
CA THR A 406 -5.69 6.24 -10.01
C THR A 406 -5.50 6.34 -8.49
N PRO A 407 -5.77 7.51 -7.88
CA PRO A 407 -5.69 7.64 -6.42
C PRO A 407 -6.63 6.70 -5.65
N VAL A 408 -7.68 6.20 -6.30
CA VAL A 408 -8.69 5.30 -5.69
C VAL A 408 -8.20 3.84 -5.66
N GLY A 409 -7.24 3.48 -6.49
CA GLY A 409 -6.75 2.11 -6.64
C GLY A 409 -6.22 1.47 -5.35
N ALA A 410 -5.74 2.29 -4.41
CA ALA A 410 -5.34 1.86 -3.07
C ALA A 410 -5.57 2.96 -2.02
N LEU A 411 -5.69 2.57 -0.75
CA LEU A 411 -5.79 3.54 0.36
C LEU A 411 -4.57 4.45 0.44
N ALA A 412 -3.38 3.92 0.14
CA ALA A 412 -2.14 4.69 0.02
C ALA A 412 -2.30 5.88 -0.94
N GLY A 413 -2.93 5.70 -2.09
CA GLY A 413 -3.15 6.75 -3.08
C GLY A 413 -4.00 7.90 -2.55
N ILE A 414 -5.06 7.57 -1.79
CA ILE A 414 -5.95 8.56 -1.17
C ILE A 414 -5.22 9.36 -0.09
N MET A 415 -4.46 8.66 0.76
CA MET A 415 -3.69 9.29 1.84
C MET A 415 -2.56 10.15 1.27
N TRP A 416 -1.89 9.66 0.23
CA TRP A 416 -0.81 10.36 -0.44
C TRP A 416 -1.28 11.66 -1.12
N THR A 417 -2.37 11.62 -1.87
CA THR A 417 -2.92 12.83 -2.50
C THR A 417 -3.30 13.90 -1.47
N LYS A 418 -3.81 13.48 -0.30
CA LYS A 418 -4.07 14.39 0.81
C LYS A 418 -2.78 14.99 1.37
N MET A 419 -1.73 14.18 1.52
CA MET A 419 -0.42 14.64 1.98
C MET A 419 0.19 15.63 0.99
N LEU A 420 0.14 15.36 -0.31
CA LEU A 420 0.60 16.29 -1.36
C LEU A 420 -0.06 17.66 -1.25
N ASN A 421 -1.39 17.69 -1.03
CA ASN A 421 -2.11 18.95 -0.83
C ASN A 421 -1.64 19.68 0.43
N GLY A 422 -1.30 18.97 1.50
CA GLY A 422 -0.71 19.54 2.72
C GLY A 422 0.69 20.13 2.50
N GLU A 423 1.47 19.56 1.61
CA GLU A 423 2.81 20.05 1.21
C GLU A 423 2.74 21.13 0.11
N GLY A 424 1.55 21.56 -0.29
CA GLY A 424 1.34 22.57 -1.33
C GLY A 424 1.50 22.06 -2.77
N VAL A 425 1.60 20.76 -2.97
CA VAL A 425 1.70 20.15 -4.30
C VAL A 425 0.30 19.75 -4.80
N LYS A 426 -0.21 20.47 -5.79
CA LYS A 426 -1.51 20.16 -6.41
C LYS A 426 -1.35 19.20 -7.57
N LEU A 427 -1.79 17.96 -7.39
CA LEU A 427 -1.84 16.95 -8.44
C LEU A 427 -3.31 16.62 -8.72
N SER A 428 -3.80 17.00 -9.92
CA SER A 428 -5.18 16.68 -10.30
C SER A 428 -5.36 15.18 -10.55
N PHE A 429 -6.58 14.68 -10.32
CA PHE A 429 -6.94 13.29 -10.57
C PHE A 429 -6.55 12.84 -12.00
N GLY A 430 -6.85 13.66 -13.02
CA GLY A 430 -6.54 13.34 -14.41
C GLY A 430 -5.04 13.25 -14.69
N LYS A 431 -4.21 14.15 -14.09
CA LYS A 431 -2.73 14.07 -14.23
C LYS A 431 -2.18 12.83 -13.52
N PHE A 432 -2.68 12.53 -12.32
CA PHE A 432 -2.31 11.28 -11.63
C PHE A 432 -2.63 10.07 -12.50
N ALA A 433 -3.88 9.96 -12.97
CA ALA A 433 -4.33 8.84 -13.78
C ALA A 433 -3.54 8.73 -15.10
N LEU A 434 -3.22 9.84 -15.75
CA LEU A 434 -2.41 9.85 -16.96
C LEU A 434 -1.01 9.26 -16.72
N TYR A 435 -0.33 9.75 -15.68
CA TYR A 435 1.03 9.30 -15.35
C TYR A 435 1.03 7.85 -14.84
N GLY A 436 0.08 7.53 -13.96
CA GLY A 436 -0.07 6.19 -13.41
C GLY A 436 -0.41 5.16 -14.47
N THR A 437 -1.39 5.43 -15.34
CA THR A 437 -1.78 4.51 -16.42
C THR A 437 -0.63 4.27 -17.39
N PHE A 438 0.09 5.33 -17.77
CA PHE A 438 1.25 5.19 -18.65
C PHE A 438 2.30 4.24 -18.05
N CYS A 439 2.66 4.41 -16.79
CA CYS A 439 3.59 3.51 -16.11
C CYS A 439 3.01 2.10 -15.92
N ALA A 440 1.71 2.00 -15.61
CA ALA A 440 1.05 0.73 -15.32
C ALA A 440 1.00 -0.19 -16.54
N ILE A 441 0.79 0.32 -17.74
CA ILE A 441 0.77 -0.48 -18.99
C ILE A 441 2.10 -1.24 -19.14
N PHE A 442 3.22 -0.55 -19.01
CA PHE A 442 4.54 -1.17 -19.16
C PHE A 442 4.88 -2.09 -17.98
N ALA A 443 4.58 -1.66 -16.75
CA ALA A 443 4.83 -2.44 -15.55
C ALA A 443 4.02 -3.74 -15.53
N LEU A 444 2.72 -3.69 -15.89
CA LEU A 444 1.84 -4.85 -15.91
C LEU A 444 2.25 -5.85 -16.99
N ALA A 445 2.51 -5.37 -18.21
CA ALA A 445 2.95 -6.23 -19.30
C ALA A 445 4.27 -6.94 -18.96
N ALA A 446 5.26 -6.20 -18.43
CA ALA A 446 6.54 -6.78 -18.04
C ALA A 446 6.42 -7.76 -16.88
N ALA A 447 5.61 -7.45 -15.84
CA ALA A 447 5.41 -8.35 -14.71
C ALA A 447 4.68 -9.64 -15.10
N CYS A 448 3.62 -9.55 -15.89
CA CYS A 448 2.87 -10.73 -16.35
C CYS A 448 3.71 -11.59 -17.29
N LEU A 449 4.52 -10.97 -18.15
CA LEU A 449 5.48 -11.72 -18.98
C LEU A 449 6.54 -12.42 -18.12
N ALA A 450 7.09 -11.72 -17.12
CA ALA A 450 8.06 -12.31 -16.18
C ALA A 450 7.44 -13.47 -15.38
N LEU A 451 6.17 -13.34 -14.95
CA LEU A 451 5.44 -14.40 -14.28
C LEU A 451 5.32 -15.66 -15.14
N PHE A 452 5.10 -15.51 -16.44
CA PHE A 452 5.01 -16.62 -17.39
C PHE A 452 6.28 -17.50 -17.40
N PHE A 453 7.44 -16.89 -17.12
CA PHE A 453 8.73 -17.60 -17.06
C PHE A 453 9.14 -17.99 -15.63
N ALA A 454 8.53 -17.39 -14.59
CA ALA A 454 8.87 -17.65 -13.20
C ALA A 454 8.22 -18.91 -12.64
N ILE A 455 7.10 -19.37 -13.24
CA ILE A 455 6.37 -20.60 -12.93
C ILE A 455 6.45 -21.58 -14.16
#